data_a82c9b2e46cfd6f47b58d165dd70a172
#
_entry.id   a82c9b2e46cfd6f47b58d165dd70a172
#
_cell.length_a   1.000
_cell.length_b   1.000
_cell.length_c   1.000
_cell.angle_alpha   90.00
_cell.angle_beta   90.00
_cell.angle_gamma   90.00
#
_symmetry.space_group_name_H-M   'P 1'
#
loop_
_entity.id
_entity.type
_entity.pdbx_description
1 polymer ?
#
loop_
_entity_poly.entity_id
_entity_poly.type
_entity_poly.pdbx_seq_one_letter_code
_entity_poly.pdbx_strand_id
1 'polypeptide(L)'
;MKIGIGLPNQVRGTQPTVIPSWAAQAEQAGFSTLGTVGRIAYPGVMDTVALAAAAATTTSIGLFSNILIGTAWPPVLLAKEVAAIDEVSGGRLTLGLGVGIRSDDFTVAGFGMKARGQRFDHDLEVYRDVWDGRPVGGGPNPAVTPGTRQIPLVFGGMVAATFERVARSGVGYVGGSAPAPMIAPSFEATRAAWAEADREGSPYLIAIAYFAVSDGELGRANVWDYYSAQGEEFARFFADAVSVGPDEIKRTVASFADIGADELILNPAVGDLEEISRLAEIVLS
;
A
#
# COMPACT_ATOMS: atom_id res chain seq x y z
N MET A 1 1.42 -13.58 -12.54
CA MET A 1 1.08 -12.53 -11.52
C MET A 1 1.55 -13.04 -10.16
N LYS A 2 2.22 -12.19 -9.38
CA LYS A 2 2.60 -12.51 -7.99
C LYS A 2 1.42 -12.31 -7.05
N ILE A 3 1.43 -12.99 -5.90
CA ILE A 3 0.40 -12.82 -4.86
C ILE A 3 1.08 -12.36 -3.57
N GLY A 4 0.72 -11.17 -3.14
CA GLY A 4 1.03 -10.62 -1.83
C GLY A 4 -0.14 -10.72 -0.87
N ILE A 5 0.11 -10.47 0.41
CA ILE A 5 -0.91 -10.44 1.46
C ILE A 5 -0.79 -9.15 2.28
N GLY A 6 -1.91 -8.55 2.66
CA GLY A 6 -1.95 -7.40 3.55
C GLY A 6 -1.65 -7.79 5.01
N LEU A 7 -1.05 -6.87 5.76
CA LEU A 7 -1.02 -6.92 7.22
C LEU A 7 -2.39 -6.50 7.80
N PRO A 8 -2.86 -7.11 8.89
CA PRO A 8 -4.15 -6.76 9.49
C PRO A 8 -4.04 -5.49 10.36
N ASN A 9 -3.27 -4.50 9.92
CA ASN A 9 -2.90 -3.33 10.72
C ASN A 9 -4.07 -2.38 11.01
N GLN A 10 -5.15 -2.47 10.23
CA GLN A 10 -6.38 -1.66 10.44
C GLN A 10 -7.66 -2.52 10.41
N VAL A 11 -7.56 -3.80 10.74
CA VAL A 11 -8.71 -4.70 10.91
C VAL A 11 -9.24 -4.56 12.33
N ARG A 12 -10.50 -4.18 12.50
CA ARG A 12 -11.12 -4.00 13.84
C ARG A 12 -11.11 -5.27 14.65
N GLY A 13 -10.93 -5.12 15.95
CA GLY A 13 -10.86 -6.25 16.89
C GLY A 13 -9.56 -7.04 16.86
N THR A 14 -8.67 -6.78 15.91
CA THR A 14 -7.37 -7.43 15.82
C THR A 14 -6.41 -6.83 16.86
N GLN A 15 -5.76 -7.70 17.62
CA GLN A 15 -4.74 -7.28 18.57
C GLN A 15 -3.46 -6.88 17.81
N PRO A 16 -2.86 -5.69 18.05
CA PRO A 16 -1.64 -5.25 17.34
C PRO A 16 -0.46 -6.23 17.47
N THR A 17 -0.41 -7.00 18.53
CA THR A 17 0.63 -8.02 18.77
C THR A 17 0.61 -9.17 17.77
N VAL A 18 -0.42 -9.30 16.93
CA VAL A 18 -0.49 -10.32 15.88
C VAL A 18 0.44 -9.99 14.70
N ILE A 19 0.76 -8.72 14.46
CA ILE A 19 1.47 -8.26 13.24
C ILE A 19 2.82 -8.97 13.05
N PRO A 20 3.71 -9.12 14.05
CA PRO A 20 4.96 -9.86 13.88
C PRO A 20 4.75 -11.32 13.47
N SER A 21 3.82 -12.03 14.12
CA SER A 21 3.51 -13.42 13.81
C SER A 21 2.86 -13.57 12.44
N TRP A 22 1.98 -12.64 12.06
CA TRP A 22 1.37 -12.58 10.74
C TRP A 22 2.44 -12.45 9.66
N ALA A 23 3.36 -11.51 9.81
CA ALA A 23 4.44 -11.28 8.86
C ALA A 23 5.32 -12.52 8.65
N ALA A 24 5.76 -13.14 9.76
CA ALA A 24 6.58 -14.35 9.71
C ALA A 24 5.85 -15.54 9.05
N GLN A 25 4.56 -15.74 9.36
CA GLN A 25 3.77 -16.82 8.75
C GLN A 25 3.50 -16.58 7.26
N ALA A 26 3.25 -15.32 6.86
CA ALA A 26 3.06 -14.96 5.46
C ALA A 26 4.34 -15.21 4.63
N GLU A 27 5.51 -14.90 5.18
CA GLU A 27 6.80 -15.23 4.54
C GLU A 27 6.98 -16.74 4.40
N GLN A 28 6.71 -17.52 5.46
CA GLN A 28 6.80 -18.98 5.45
C GLN A 28 5.82 -19.62 4.47
N ALA A 29 4.64 -19.05 4.30
CA ALA A 29 3.63 -19.52 3.35
C ALA A 29 4.00 -19.22 1.87
N GLY A 30 4.97 -18.34 1.61
CA GLY A 30 5.47 -18.04 0.26
C GLY A 30 4.79 -16.88 -0.44
N PHE A 31 4.11 -15.99 0.28
CA PHE A 31 3.61 -14.74 -0.31
C PHE A 31 4.76 -13.84 -0.77
N SER A 32 4.54 -13.10 -1.86
CA SER A 32 5.57 -12.24 -2.47
C SER A 32 5.84 -10.96 -1.69
N THR A 33 4.81 -10.38 -1.08
CA THR A 33 4.86 -9.03 -0.47
C THR A 33 3.89 -8.92 0.69
N LEU A 34 4.28 -8.19 1.74
CA LEU A 34 3.43 -7.73 2.83
C LEU A 34 2.97 -6.29 2.56
N GLY A 35 1.67 -6.09 2.38
CA GLY A 35 1.08 -4.76 2.22
C GLY A 35 0.51 -4.21 3.52
N THR A 36 0.49 -2.88 3.69
CA THR A 36 -0.27 -2.21 4.76
C THR A 36 -1.48 -1.49 4.19
N VAL A 37 -2.39 -1.04 5.04
CA VAL A 37 -3.47 -0.11 4.70
C VAL A 37 -3.27 1.16 5.50
N GLY A 38 -3.28 2.32 4.83
CA GLY A 38 -2.95 3.62 5.44
C GLY A 38 -4.17 4.47 5.77
N ARG A 39 -4.42 4.70 7.07
CA ARG A 39 -5.34 5.70 7.62
C ARG A 39 -4.71 6.31 8.87
N ILE A 40 -4.94 7.62 9.11
CA ILE A 40 -4.52 8.31 10.32
C ILE A 40 -5.69 8.40 11.29
N ALA A 41 -6.85 8.86 10.83
CA ALA A 41 -8.06 9.00 11.63
C ALA A 41 -8.90 7.72 11.66
N TYR A 42 -8.27 6.59 12.01
CA TYR A 42 -8.94 5.29 12.12
C TYR A 42 -8.23 4.39 13.14
N PRO A 43 -8.96 3.59 13.94
CA PRO A 43 -8.34 2.68 14.91
C PRO A 43 -7.46 1.62 14.22
N GLY A 44 -6.27 1.42 14.74
CA GLY A 44 -5.33 0.42 14.22
C GLY A 44 -3.90 0.80 14.46
N VAL A 45 -2.98 0.10 13.81
CA VAL A 45 -1.55 0.36 13.84
C VAL A 45 -1.16 1.17 12.61
N MET A 46 -0.39 2.24 12.81
CA MET A 46 0.16 3.02 11.70
C MET A 46 0.92 2.11 10.74
N ASP A 47 0.77 2.37 9.45
CA ASP A 47 1.42 1.62 8.37
C ASP A 47 2.94 1.55 8.53
N THR A 48 3.60 2.64 8.90
CA THR A 48 5.05 2.66 9.15
C THR A 48 5.46 1.76 10.32
N VAL A 49 4.68 1.75 11.41
CA VAL A 49 4.93 0.89 12.57
C VAL A 49 4.72 -0.59 12.21
N ALA A 50 3.67 -0.89 11.47
CA ALA A 50 3.40 -2.26 11.01
C ALA A 50 4.49 -2.78 10.06
N LEU A 51 4.96 -1.93 9.12
CA LEU A 51 6.08 -2.25 8.22
C LEU A 51 7.39 -2.44 8.98
N ALA A 52 7.69 -1.61 9.99
CA ALA A 52 8.88 -1.78 10.81
C ALA A 52 8.85 -3.11 11.59
N ALA A 53 7.70 -3.48 12.16
CA ALA A 53 7.52 -4.76 12.84
C ALA A 53 7.70 -5.95 11.87
N ALA A 54 7.13 -5.86 10.66
CA ALA A 54 7.30 -6.87 9.62
C ALA A 54 8.77 -6.94 9.14
N ALA A 55 9.44 -5.81 8.95
CA ALA A 55 10.84 -5.74 8.56
C ALA A 55 11.75 -6.50 9.53
N ALA A 56 11.50 -6.35 10.84
CA ALA A 56 12.29 -6.96 11.89
C ALA A 56 12.06 -8.47 12.08
N THR A 57 10.93 -9.00 11.56
CA THR A 57 10.51 -10.41 11.77
C THR A 57 10.57 -11.25 10.51
N THR A 58 10.96 -10.67 9.39
CA THR A 58 11.07 -11.33 8.09
C THR A 58 12.43 -11.08 7.45
N THR A 59 12.81 -11.89 6.46
CA THR A 59 14.14 -11.83 5.84
C THR A 59 14.14 -11.67 4.33
N SER A 60 13.07 -12.06 3.65
CA SER A 60 13.01 -12.15 2.18
C SER A 60 11.76 -11.55 1.54
N ILE A 61 10.61 -11.64 2.22
CA ILE A 61 9.34 -11.12 1.69
C ILE A 61 9.40 -9.60 1.47
N GLY A 62 8.88 -9.11 0.34
CA GLY A 62 8.78 -7.68 0.04
C GLY A 62 7.90 -6.93 1.04
N LEU A 63 8.16 -5.65 1.23
CA LEU A 63 7.36 -4.76 2.07
C LEU A 63 6.77 -3.64 1.21
N PHE A 64 5.49 -3.33 1.38
CA PHE A 64 4.80 -2.34 0.58
C PHE A 64 3.80 -1.52 1.41
N SER A 65 3.95 -0.20 1.42
CA SER A 65 2.89 0.67 1.95
C SER A 65 1.76 0.82 0.92
N ASN A 66 0.55 0.40 1.25
CA ASN A 66 -0.52 0.25 0.26
C ASN A 66 -1.80 1.05 0.61
N ILE A 67 -1.82 2.34 0.52
CA ILE A 67 -0.75 3.28 0.26
C ILE A 67 -0.66 4.29 1.40
N LEU A 68 0.52 4.78 1.68
CA LEU A 68 0.75 5.81 2.67
C LEU A 68 0.28 7.18 2.13
N ILE A 69 -0.39 7.97 2.98
CA ILE A 69 -0.83 9.33 2.64
C ILE A 69 0.35 10.29 2.81
N GLY A 70 1.23 10.37 1.80
CA GLY A 70 2.48 11.14 1.90
C GLY A 70 2.28 12.59 2.28
N THR A 71 1.22 13.22 1.75
CA THR A 71 0.90 14.63 2.00
C THR A 71 0.33 14.93 3.40
N ALA A 72 0.09 13.94 4.24
CA ALA A 72 -0.31 14.10 5.62
C ALA A 72 0.89 14.00 6.61
N TRP A 73 2.12 14.03 6.08
CA TRP A 73 3.35 13.96 6.86
C TRP A 73 4.26 15.16 6.60
N PRO A 74 5.09 15.57 7.59
CA PRO A 74 6.25 16.41 7.33
C PRO A 74 7.25 15.63 6.45
N PRO A 75 7.66 16.15 5.27
CA PRO A 75 8.35 15.33 4.28
C PRO A 75 9.71 14.79 4.73
N VAL A 76 10.51 15.58 5.44
CA VAL A 76 11.80 15.11 5.96
C VAL A 76 11.62 13.98 6.99
N LEU A 77 10.59 14.07 7.86
CA LEU A 77 10.33 13.02 8.85
C LEU A 77 9.89 11.72 8.17
N LEU A 78 8.99 11.81 7.20
CA LEU A 78 8.57 10.63 6.45
C LEU A 78 9.73 10.01 5.69
N ALA A 79 10.53 10.80 4.97
CA ALA A 79 11.68 10.31 4.23
C ALA A 79 12.69 9.57 5.13
N LYS A 80 12.94 10.12 6.34
CA LYS A 80 13.80 9.48 7.34
C LYS A 80 13.22 8.18 7.87
N GLU A 81 11.93 8.16 8.21
CA GLU A 81 11.25 7.00 8.79
C GLU A 81 11.20 5.82 7.79
N VAL A 82 10.82 6.08 6.55
CA VAL A 82 10.78 5.03 5.53
C VAL A 82 12.16 4.53 5.14
N ALA A 83 13.18 5.40 5.16
CA ALA A 83 14.57 5.00 4.95
C ALA A 83 15.03 4.03 6.06
N ALA A 84 14.68 4.32 7.32
CA ALA A 84 15.00 3.43 8.44
C ALA A 84 14.29 2.07 8.32
N ILE A 85 13.02 2.04 7.90
CA ILE A 85 12.29 0.78 7.62
C ILE A 85 12.99 -0.01 6.51
N ASP A 86 13.41 0.67 5.45
CA ASP A 86 14.11 0.04 4.33
C ASP A 86 15.45 -0.55 4.77
N GLU A 87 16.25 0.19 5.54
CA GLU A 87 17.53 -0.29 6.10
C GLU A 87 17.34 -1.47 7.04
N VAL A 88 16.37 -1.43 7.96
CA VAL A 88 16.04 -2.55 8.85
C VAL A 88 15.59 -3.78 8.07
N SER A 89 14.88 -3.58 6.97
CA SER A 89 14.43 -4.68 6.12
C SER A 89 15.54 -5.27 5.22
N GLY A 90 16.71 -4.63 5.12
CA GLY A 90 17.76 -5.00 4.15
C GLY A 90 17.40 -4.62 2.72
N GLY A 91 16.67 -3.52 2.51
CA GLY A 91 16.37 -2.98 1.18
C GLY A 91 15.14 -3.60 0.51
N ARG A 92 14.18 -4.11 1.27
CA ARG A 92 12.97 -4.79 0.75
C ARG A 92 11.75 -3.87 0.60
N LEU A 93 11.82 -2.61 1.05
CA LEU A 93 10.69 -1.68 0.99
C LEU A 93 10.47 -1.15 -0.42
N THR A 94 9.23 -1.22 -0.89
CA THR A 94 8.68 -0.40 -1.97
C THR A 94 7.66 0.56 -1.36
N LEU A 95 7.83 1.86 -1.60
CA LEU A 95 6.99 2.88 -0.98
C LEU A 95 5.81 3.23 -1.89
N GLY A 96 4.63 2.77 -1.53
CA GLY A 96 3.38 3.15 -2.16
C GLY A 96 2.84 4.44 -1.55
N LEU A 97 2.62 5.45 -2.38
CA LEU A 97 2.25 6.80 -1.98
C LEU A 97 1.00 7.31 -2.69
N GLY A 98 0.19 8.06 -1.96
CA GLY A 98 -0.95 8.78 -2.51
C GLY A 98 -1.15 10.16 -1.90
N VAL A 99 -1.90 11.00 -2.62
CA VAL A 99 -2.22 12.36 -2.13
C VAL A 99 -3.31 12.38 -1.05
N GLY A 100 -3.96 11.23 -0.76
CA GLY A 100 -5.08 11.15 0.17
C GLY A 100 -6.35 11.83 -0.32
N ILE A 101 -7.50 11.32 0.13
CA ILE A 101 -8.83 11.84 -0.25
C ILE A 101 -9.73 12.14 0.96
N ARG A 102 -9.38 11.67 2.14
CA ARG A 102 -10.20 11.78 3.35
C ARG A 102 -9.77 13.00 4.17
N SER A 103 -10.71 13.91 4.40
CA SER A 103 -10.44 15.18 5.11
C SER A 103 -10.07 14.98 6.58
N ASP A 104 -10.60 13.93 7.23
CA ASP A 104 -10.33 13.60 8.62
C ASP A 104 -8.83 13.25 8.84
N ASP A 105 -8.23 12.45 7.97
CA ASP A 105 -6.81 12.13 8.03
C ASP A 105 -5.93 13.38 7.96
N PHE A 106 -6.30 14.36 7.13
CA PHE A 106 -5.57 15.65 7.05
C PHE A 106 -5.79 16.53 8.27
N THR A 107 -7.02 16.59 8.79
CA THR A 107 -7.35 17.42 9.94
C THR A 107 -6.58 16.97 11.19
N VAL A 108 -6.52 15.68 11.47
CA VAL A 108 -5.79 15.16 12.64
C VAL A 108 -4.29 15.27 12.48
N ALA A 109 -3.78 15.24 11.25
CA ALA A 109 -2.36 15.42 10.96
C ALA A 109 -1.93 16.91 10.95
N GLY A 110 -2.86 17.85 11.07
CA GLY A 110 -2.58 19.28 11.04
C GLY A 110 -2.29 19.85 9.66
N PHE A 111 -2.65 19.12 8.60
CA PHE A 111 -2.47 19.55 7.20
C PHE A 111 -3.81 19.87 6.55
N GLY A 112 -3.77 20.71 5.52
CA GLY A 112 -4.95 21.06 4.73
C GLY A 112 -5.06 20.25 3.45
N MET A 113 -6.31 20.09 2.96
CA MET A 113 -6.58 19.45 1.67
C MET A 113 -6.21 20.29 0.46
N LYS A 114 -6.10 21.63 0.63
CA LYS A 114 -5.82 22.56 -0.48
C LYS A 114 -4.41 22.34 -1.02
N ALA A 115 -4.29 22.38 -2.35
CA ALA A 115 -3.02 22.27 -3.07
C ALA A 115 -2.17 21.02 -2.74
N ARG A 116 -2.81 19.93 -2.19
CA ARG A 116 -2.09 18.74 -1.77
C ARG A 116 -1.32 18.05 -2.92
N GLY A 117 -1.79 18.15 -4.17
CA GLY A 117 -1.09 17.62 -5.33
C GLY A 117 0.25 18.34 -5.57
N GLN A 118 0.27 19.68 -5.52
CA GLN A 118 1.49 20.48 -5.67
C GLN A 118 2.45 20.26 -4.50
N ARG A 119 1.91 20.17 -3.26
CA ARG A 119 2.72 19.82 -2.10
C ARG A 119 3.35 18.45 -2.26
N PHE A 120 2.59 17.47 -2.76
CA PHE A 120 3.11 16.12 -3.00
C PHE A 120 4.28 16.11 -4.00
N ASP A 121 4.18 16.87 -5.09
CA ASP A 121 5.27 16.99 -6.06
C ASP A 121 6.54 17.58 -5.41
N HIS A 122 6.40 18.61 -4.56
CA HIS A 122 7.50 19.15 -3.77
C HIS A 122 8.05 18.12 -2.74
N ASP A 123 7.17 17.42 -2.03
CA ASP A 123 7.57 16.42 -1.01
C ASP A 123 8.39 15.27 -1.64
N LEU A 124 8.07 14.88 -2.88
CA LEU A 124 8.85 13.88 -3.62
C LEU A 124 10.28 14.34 -3.93
N GLU A 125 10.49 15.63 -4.16
CA GLU A 125 11.83 16.21 -4.31
C GLU A 125 12.58 16.18 -2.99
N VAL A 126 11.90 16.54 -1.88
CA VAL A 126 12.48 16.46 -0.53
C VAL A 126 12.89 15.05 -0.18
N TYR A 127 12.07 14.02 -0.52
CA TYR A 127 12.42 12.63 -0.25
C TYR A 127 13.73 12.23 -0.94
N ARG A 128 13.89 12.58 -2.22
CA ARG A 128 15.12 12.29 -2.98
C ARG A 128 16.33 12.99 -2.37
N ASP A 129 16.19 14.28 -2.04
CA ASP A 129 17.26 15.06 -1.42
C ASP A 129 17.69 14.46 -0.06
N VAL A 130 16.74 14.01 0.74
CA VAL A 130 17.01 13.34 2.01
C VAL A 130 17.75 12.01 1.79
N TRP A 131 17.29 11.18 0.86
CA TRP A 131 17.92 9.89 0.56
C TRP A 131 19.28 10.03 -0.14
N ASP A 132 19.51 11.12 -0.86
CA ASP A 132 20.84 11.50 -1.38
C ASP A 132 21.80 11.97 -0.28
N GLY A 133 21.35 12.05 0.98
CA GLY A 133 22.18 12.46 2.10
C GLY A 133 22.45 13.95 2.15
N ARG A 134 21.62 14.78 1.51
CA ARG A 134 21.75 16.24 1.59
C ARG A 134 21.47 16.75 3.00
N PRO A 135 22.23 17.74 3.49
CA PRO A 135 21.98 18.34 4.79
C PRO A 135 20.57 18.94 4.90
N VAL A 136 19.94 18.80 6.08
CA VAL A 136 18.60 19.29 6.35
C VAL A 136 18.59 20.30 7.50
N GLY A 137 17.54 21.13 7.56
CA GLY A 137 17.34 22.05 8.68
C GLY A 137 18.39 23.15 8.82
N GLY A 138 19.12 23.47 7.73
CA GLY A 138 20.16 24.51 7.72
C GLY A 138 21.46 24.17 8.46
N GLY A 139 21.57 22.94 8.99
CA GLY A 139 22.79 22.41 9.62
C GLY A 139 23.60 21.52 8.65
N PRO A 140 24.78 21.01 9.07
CA PRO A 140 25.63 20.20 8.22
C PRO A 140 25.26 18.72 8.15
N ASN A 141 24.29 18.26 8.98
CA ASN A 141 24.00 16.84 9.10
C ASN A 141 22.88 16.40 8.13
N PRO A 142 23.04 15.23 7.45
CA PRO A 142 21.95 14.59 6.74
C PRO A 142 20.93 13.97 7.72
N ALA A 143 19.72 13.72 7.24
CA ALA A 143 18.67 13.06 8.04
C ALA A 143 18.77 11.55 8.06
N VAL A 144 19.49 10.95 7.10
CA VAL A 144 19.63 9.49 6.90
C VAL A 144 21.09 9.05 6.93
N THR A 145 21.32 7.75 7.05
CA THR A 145 22.64 7.13 7.00
C THR A 145 23.30 7.37 5.63
N PRO A 146 24.59 7.74 5.58
CA PRO A 146 25.28 7.84 4.29
C PRO A 146 25.24 6.53 3.49
N GLY A 147 24.83 6.61 2.25
CA GLY A 147 24.67 5.45 1.37
C GLY A 147 23.25 4.84 1.36
N THR A 148 22.30 5.46 2.05
CA THR A 148 20.87 5.12 1.91
C THR A 148 20.47 5.13 0.43
N ARG A 149 19.78 4.07 -0.02
CA ARG A 149 19.33 3.98 -1.41
C ARG A 149 18.12 4.86 -1.67
N GLN A 150 17.90 5.20 -2.93
CA GLN A 150 16.62 5.73 -3.39
C GLN A 150 15.56 4.63 -3.31
N ILE A 151 14.51 4.85 -2.49
CA ILE A 151 13.46 3.85 -2.30
C ILE A 151 12.55 3.84 -3.54
N PRO A 152 12.23 2.66 -4.12
CA PRO A 152 11.30 2.57 -5.25
C PRO A 152 9.92 3.11 -4.88
N LEU A 153 9.36 3.99 -5.73
CA LEU A 153 8.08 4.64 -5.52
C LEU A 153 7.00 4.03 -6.42
N VAL A 154 5.86 3.69 -5.82
CA VAL A 154 4.63 3.31 -6.51
C VAL A 154 3.56 4.33 -6.16
N PHE A 155 2.77 4.78 -7.14
CA PHE A 155 1.75 5.79 -6.90
C PHE A 155 0.35 5.21 -7.06
N GLY A 156 -0.57 5.64 -6.18
CA GLY A 156 -2.00 5.34 -6.26
C GLY A 156 -2.84 6.60 -6.47
N GLY A 157 -3.95 6.44 -7.18
CA GLY A 157 -4.91 7.50 -7.51
C GLY A 157 -5.46 7.32 -8.93
N MET A 158 -6.58 8.01 -9.25
CA MET A 158 -7.31 7.81 -10.50
C MET A 158 -7.35 9.06 -11.39
N VAL A 159 -6.43 10.01 -11.18
CA VAL A 159 -6.36 11.26 -11.96
C VAL A 159 -5.12 11.29 -12.84
N ALA A 160 -5.16 12.00 -13.97
CA ALA A 160 -4.05 12.09 -14.93
C ALA A 160 -2.70 12.40 -14.26
N ALA A 161 -2.68 13.35 -13.33
CA ALA A 161 -1.47 13.70 -12.57
C ALA A 161 -0.83 12.53 -11.80
N THR A 162 -1.60 11.47 -11.47
CA THR A 162 -1.04 10.25 -10.86
C THR A 162 -0.23 9.46 -11.88
N PHE A 163 -0.77 9.26 -13.09
CA PHE A 163 -0.11 8.52 -14.15
C PHE A 163 1.16 9.24 -14.64
N GLU A 164 1.09 10.57 -14.74
CA GLU A 164 2.25 11.42 -15.03
C GLU A 164 3.35 11.29 -13.95
N ARG A 165 2.98 11.20 -12.65
CA ARG A 165 3.96 10.95 -11.57
C ARG A 165 4.59 9.56 -11.67
N VAL A 166 3.81 8.53 -12.01
CA VAL A 166 4.35 7.20 -12.27
C VAL A 166 5.40 7.28 -13.37
N ALA A 167 5.07 7.88 -14.49
CA ALA A 167 5.97 8.01 -15.63
C ALA A 167 7.23 8.84 -15.30
N ARG A 168 7.10 9.93 -14.55
CA ARG A 168 8.22 10.82 -14.20
C ARG A 168 9.12 10.25 -13.10
N SER A 169 8.58 9.53 -12.12
CA SER A 169 9.25 9.33 -10.84
C SER A 169 9.06 7.95 -10.21
N GLY A 170 8.09 7.18 -10.68
CA GLY A 170 7.73 5.89 -10.10
C GLY A 170 8.38 4.71 -10.78
N VAL A 171 8.26 3.55 -10.15
CA VAL A 171 8.52 2.24 -10.76
C VAL A 171 7.21 1.55 -11.14
N GLY A 172 6.06 2.05 -10.66
CA GLY A 172 4.77 1.43 -10.93
C GLY A 172 3.58 2.18 -10.36
N TYR A 173 2.43 1.57 -10.52
CA TYR A 173 1.12 2.07 -10.11
C TYR A 173 0.38 1.03 -9.28
N VAL A 174 -0.39 1.49 -8.30
CA VAL A 174 -1.31 0.63 -7.55
C VAL A 174 -2.75 1.10 -7.70
N GLY A 175 -3.62 0.19 -8.11
CA GLY A 175 -5.06 0.39 -8.19
C GLY A 175 -5.71 0.44 -6.82
N GLY A 176 -6.92 1.01 -6.73
CA GLY A 176 -7.75 0.97 -5.53
C GLY A 176 -8.38 -0.42 -5.31
N SER A 177 -9.06 -0.60 -4.17
CA SER A 177 -9.73 -1.87 -3.80
C SER A 177 -11.04 -2.12 -4.55
N ALA A 178 -11.18 -1.62 -5.77
CA ALA A 178 -12.33 -1.82 -6.63
C ALA A 178 -12.16 -3.07 -7.51
N PRO A 179 -13.25 -3.65 -8.04
CA PRO A 179 -13.18 -4.79 -8.95
C PRO A 179 -12.33 -4.53 -10.20
N ALA A 180 -11.70 -5.57 -10.75
CA ALA A 180 -10.74 -5.48 -11.85
C ALA A 180 -11.23 -4.66 -13.07
N PRO A 181 -12.50 -4.76 -13.55
CA PRO A 181 -12.97 -3.94 -14.67
C PRO A 181 -12.93 -2.42 -14.41
N MET A 182 -13.02 -2.00 -13.13
CA MET A 182 -12.91 -0.57 -12.76
C MET A 182 -11.46 -0.11 -12.64
N ILE A 183 -10.51 -1.01 -12.44
CA ILE A 183 -9.07 -0.73 -12.34
C ILE A 183 -8.40 -0.76 -13.72
N ALA A 184 -8.88 -1.58 -14.64
CA ALA A 184 -8.31 -1.74 -15.99
C ALA A 184 -8.02 -0.40 -16.71
N PRO A 185 -8.93 0.60 -16.74
CA PRO A 185 -8.65 1.88 -17.38
C PRO A 185 -7.45 2.63 -16.77
N SER A 186 -7.24 2.51 -15.44
CA SER A 186 -6.08 3.13 -14.78
C SER A 186 -4.77 2.43 -15.15
N PHE A 187 -4.78 1.11 -15.33
CA PHE A 187 -3.63 0.36 -15.82
C PHE A 187 -3.27 0.76 -17.25
N GLU A 188 -4.26 0.91 -18.12
CA GLU A 188 -4.06 1.37 -19.49
C GLU A 188 -3.50 2.81 -19.53
N ALA A 189 -4.09 3.72 -18.75
CA ALA A 189 -3.62 5.10 -18.64
C ALA A 189 -2.17 5.18 -18.10
N THR A 190 -1.81 4.29 -17.17
CA THR A 190 -0.45 4.20 -16.66
C THR A 190 0.53 3.75 -17.74
N ARG A 191 0.19 2.71 -18.51
CA ARG A 191 1.02 2.24 -19.64
C ARG A 191 1.18 3.31 -20.72
N ALA A 192 0.10 4.04 -21.02
CA ALA A 192 0.13 5.14 -21.99
C ALA A 192 1.07 6.26 -21.52
N ALA A 193 0.92 6.75 -20.30
CA ALA A 193 1.79 7.78 -19.74
C ALA A 193 3.27 7.35 -19.66
N TRP A 194 3.53 6.07 -19.40
CA TRP A 194 4.89 5.50 -19.39
C TRP A 194 5.51 5.54 -20.79
N ALA A 195 4.75 5.16 -21.81
CA ALA A 195 5.20 5.19 -23.20
C ALA A 195 5.38 6.62 -23.72
N GLU A 196 4.47 7.55 -23.39
CA GLU A 196 4.57 8.97 -23.74
C GLU A 196 5.81 9.66 -23.13
N ALA A 197 6.29 9.16 -21.98
CA ALA A 197 7.51 9.64 -21.33
C ALA A 197 8.79 8.94 -21.80
N ASP A 198 8.73 8.14 -22.88
CA ASP A 198 9.85 7.38 -23.46
C ASP A 198 10.60 6.52 -22.41
N ARG A 199 9.87 5.99 -21.40
CA ARG A 199 10.45 5.13 -20.37
C ARG A 199 10.70 3.72 -20.91
N GLU A 200 11.89 3.18 -20.69
CA GLU A 200 12.20 1.79 -21.01
C GLU A 200 11.38 0.80 -20.18
N GLY A 201 11.06 -0.35 -20.74
CA GLY A 201 10.30 -1.42 -20.10
C GLY A 201 8.83 -1.07 -19.89
N SER A 202 8.26 -1.56 -18.80
CA SER A 202 6.84 -1.36 -18.45
C SER A 202 6.70 -0.96 -16.97
N PRO A 203 5.68 -0.18 -16.60
CA PRO A 203 5.40 0.11 -15.20
C PRO A 203 4.95 -1.17 -14.49
N TYR A 204 5.36 -1.35 -13.24
CA TYR A 204 4.88 -2.44 -12.38
C TYR A 204 3.46 -2.15 -11.90
N LEU A 205 2.50 -3.01 -12.24
CA LEU A 205 1.08 -2.80 -11.99
C LEU A 205 0.60 -3.66 -10.82
N ILE A 206 0.25 -3.01 -9.73
CA ILE A 206 -0.23 -3.65 -8.50
C ILE A 206 -1.74 -3.48 -8.39
N ALA A 207 -2.42 -4.58 -8.10
CA ALA A 207 -3.84 -4.59 -7.74
C ALA A 207 -4.01 -4.88 -6.25
N ILE A 208 -5.14 -4.47 -5.69
CA ILE A 208 -5.53 -4.78 -4.32
C ILE A 208 -6.98 -5.25 -4.26
N ALA A 209 -7.26 -6.24 -3.41
CA ALA A 209 -8.60 -6.69 -3.10
C ALA A 209 -8.69 -7.09 -1.62
N TYR A 210 -9.88 -7.02 -1.05
CA TYR A 210 -10.14 -7.56 0.29
C TYR A 210 -10.58 -9.01 0.21
N PHE A 211 -10.18 -9.80 1.20
CA PHE A 211 -10.60 -11.20 1.33
C PHE A 211 -10.98 -11.57 2.76
N ALA A 212 -11.83 -12.59 2.88
CA ALA A 212 -12.11 -13.33 4.12
C ALA A 212 -12.35 -14.80 3.78
N VAL A 213 -11.59 -15.71 4.39
CA VAL A 213 -11.79 -17.14 4.19
C VAL A 213 -12.69 -17.74 5.28
N SER A 214 -12.46 -17.32 6.54
CA SER A 214 -13.13 -17.92 7.71
C SER A 214 -14.52 -17.33 7.99
N ASP A 215 -14.63 -16.00 7.98
CA ASP A 215 -15.85 -15.27 8.37
C ASP A 215 -16.13 -14.11 7.40
N GLY A 216 -16.94 -14.39 6.39
CA GLY A 216 -17.32 -13.40 5.38
C GLY A 216 -18.19 -12.27 5.90
N GLU A 217 -19.07 -12.53 6.90
CA GLU A 217 -19.93 -11.50 7.50
C GLU A 217 -19.10 -10.51 8.29
N LEU A 218 -18.21 -11.00 9.15
CA LEU A 218 -17.26 -10.15 9.89
C LEU A 218 -16.35 -9.38 8.94
N GLY A 219 -15.83 -10.03 7.90
CA GLY A 219 -14.98 -9.40 6.89
C GLY A 219 -15.68 -8.24 6.20
N ARG A 220 -16.89 -8.42 5.71
CA ARG A 220 -17.70 -7.34 5.10
C ARG A 220 -18.04 -6.23 6.09
N ALA A 221 -18.35 -6.57 7.34
CA ALA A 221 -18.63 -5.57 8.38
C ALA A 221 -17.38 -4.72 8.69
N ASN A 222 -16.20 -5.31 8.77
CA ASN A 222 -14.93 -4.60 8.98
C ASN A 222 -14.59 -3.67 7.82
N VAL A 223 -14.76 -4.11 6.58
CA VAL A 223 -14.53 -3.27 5.40
C VAL A 223 -15.56 -2.14 5.30
N TRP A 224 -16.83 -2.42 5.59
CA TRP A 224 -17.86 -1.39 5.66
C TRP A 224 -17.49 -0.31 6.69
N ASP A 225 -17.10 -0.70 7.89
CA ASP A 225 -16.69 0.23 8.95
C ASP A 225 -15.49 1.10 8.52
N TYR A 226 -14.48 0.50 7.89
CA TYR A 226 -13.31 1.22 7.39
C TYR A 226 -13.65 2.32 6.37
N TYR A 227 -14.66 2.11 5.53
CA TYR A 227 -15.11 3.06 4.52
C TYR A 227 -16.28 3.93 4.95
N SER A 228 -16.93 3.69 6.09
CA SER A 228 -18.17 4.34 6.54
C SER A 228 -18.08 5.86 6.63
N ALA A 229 -16.91 6.41 7.00
CA ALA A 229 -16.68 7.86 7.06
C ALA A 229 -16.83 8.58 5.69
N GLN A 230 -16.86 7.84 4.58
CA GLN A 230 -17.03 8.37 3.22
C GLN A 230 -18.47 8.25 2.70
N GLY A 231 -19.38 7.77 3.52
CA GLY A 231 -20.79 7.58 3.23
C GLY A 231 -21.20 6.11 3.09
N GLU A 232 -22.47 5.84 3.37
CA GLU A 232 -23.01 4.48 3.43
C GLU A 232 -22.92 3.73 2.09
N GLU A 233 -23.24 4.40 0.97
CA GLU A 233 -23.18 3.80 -0.37
C GLU A 233 -21.76 3.40 -0.74
N PHE A 234 -20.79 4.26 -0.44
CA PHE A 234 -19.37 4.00 -0.67
C PHE A 234 -18.88 2.83 0.18
N ALA A 235 -19.24 2.80 1.46
CA ALA A 235 -18.87 1.71 2.36
C ALA A 235 -19.47 0.37 1.92
N ARG A 236 -20.74 0.37 1.49
CA ARG A 236 -21.42 -0.82 0.98
C ARG A 236 -20.74 -1.37 -0.27
N PHE A 237 -20.40 -0.50 -1.21
CA PHE A 237 -19.68 -0.91 -2.43
C PHE A 237 -18.40 -1.70 -2.13
N PHE A 238 -17.56 -1.23 -1.20
CA PHE A 238 -16.32 -1.94 -0.85
C PHE A 238 -16.57 -3.18 0.01
N ALA A 239 -17.58 -3.16 0.88
CA ALA A 239 -17.96 -4.33 1.65
C ALA A 239 -18.48 -5.48 0.75
N ASP A 240 -19.28 -5.14 -0.26
CA ASP A 240 -19.78 -6.12 -1.23
C ASP A 240 -18.68 -6.67 -2.14
N ALA A 241 -17.58 -5.92 -2.33
CA ALA A 241 -16.41 -6.33 -3.10
C ALA A 241 -15.44 -7.25 -2.33
N VAL A 242 -15.68 -7.53 -1.06
CA VAL A 242 -14.87 -8.51 -0.30
C VAL A 242 -15.04 -9.90 -0.88
N SER A 243 -13.95 -10.52 -1.29
CA SER A 243 -13.94 -11.90 -1.80
C SER A 243 -14.05 -12.90 -0.65
N VAL A 244 -15.17 -13.62 -0.58
CA VAL A 244 -15.46 -14.56 0.52
C VAL A 244 -15.33 -16.01 0.06
N GLY A 245 -14.47 -16.73 0.76
CA GLY A 245 -14.24 -18.16 0.48
C GLY A 245 -13.45 -18.44 -0.82
N PRO A 246 -13.11 -19.72 -1.05
CA PRO A 246 -12.15 -20.12 -2.09
C PRO A 246 -12.55 -19.71 -3.51
N ASP A 247 -13.80 -19.87 -3.87
CA ASP A 247 -14.25 -19.67 -5.26
C ASP A 247 -14.26 -18.19 -5.65
N GLU A 248 -14.67 -17.30 -4.74
CA GLU A 248 -14.64 -15.86 -5.00
C GLU A 248 -13.20 -15.36 -5.05
N ILE A 249 -12.34 -15.81 -4.15
CA ILE A 249 -10.92 -15.44 -4.14
C ILE A 249 -10.26 -15.86 -5.46
N LYS A 250 -10.46 -17.09 -5.92
CA LYS A 250 -9.92 -17.57 -7.21
C LYS A 250 -10.43 -16.74 -8.40
N ARG A 251 -11.71 -16.39 -8.43
CA ARG A 251 -12.28 -15.51 -9.46
C ARG A 251 -11.64 -14.11 -9.43
N THR A 252 -11.42 -13.56 -8.26
CA THR A 252 -10.76 -12.27 -8.09
C THR A 252 -9.32 -12.31 -8.57
N VAL A 253 -8.55 -13.34 -8.22
CA VAL A 253 -7.18 -13.54 -8.71
C VAL A 253 -7.15 -13.62 -10.25
N ALA A 254 -8.04 -14.42 -10.85
CA ALA A 254 -8.14 -14.54 -12.30
C ALA A 254 -8.49 -13.21 -12.96
N SER A 255 -9.46 -12.46 -12.43
CA SER A 255 -9.91 -11.19 -13.01
C SER A 255 -8.81 -10.13 -13.02
N PHE A 256 -7.95 -10.06 -12.00
CA PHE A 256 -6.82 -9.14 -11.98
C PHE A 256 -5.67 -9.60 -12.89
N ALA A 257 -5.45 -10.92 -13.02
CA ALA A 257 -4.52 -11.46 -14.01
C ALA A 257 -4.95 -11.10 -15.45
N ASP A 258 -6.24 -11.19 -15.76
CA ASP A 258 -6.80 -10.89 -17.09
C ASP A 258 -6.60 -9.43 -17.51
N ILE A 259 -6.58 -8.48 -16.58
CA ILE A 259 -6.26 -7.07 -16.88
C ILE A 259 -4.76 -6.76 -16.87
N GLY A 260 -3.92 -7.77 -16.64
CA GLY A 260 -2.47 -7.67 -16.70
C GLY A 260 -1.85 -7.03 -15.45
N ALA A 261 -2.35 -7.35 -14.26
CA ALA A 261 -1.66 -7.03 -13.01
C ALA A 261 -0.37 -7.86 -12.90
N ASP A 262 0.72 -7.25 -12.46
CA ASP A 262 1.97 -7.94 -12.14
C ASP A 262 1.91 -8.58 -10.76
N GLU A 263 1.19 -7.93 -9.84
CA GLU A 263 0.99 -8.41 -8.47
C GLU A 263 -0.40 -8.05 -7.96
N LEU A 264 -1.02 -8.99 -7.23
CA LEU A 264 -2.25 -8.74 -6.48
C LEU A 264 -1.95 -8.87 -4.98
N ILE A 265 -2.23 -7.81 -4.21
CA ILE A 265 -2.16 -7.84 -2.76
C ILE A 265 -3.56 -8.07 -2.20
N LEU A 266 -3.73 -9.20 -1.53
CA LEU A 266 -4.97 -9.58 -0.88
C LEU A 266 -4.95 -9.04 0.56
N ASN A 267 -5.73 -7.98 0.83
CA ASN A 267 -5.84 -7.38 2.15
C ASN A 267 -6.80 -8.19 3.02
N PRO A 268 -6.41 -8.61 4.24
CA PRO A 268 -7.30 -9.33 5.12
C PRO A 268 -8.43 -8.43 5.62
N ALA A 269 -9.64 -8.94 5.55
CA ALA A 269 -10.81 -8.32 6.19
C ALA A 269 -11.07 -8.91 7.60
N VAL A 270 -10.40 -10.00 7.94
CA VAL A 270 -10.40 -10.66 9.25
C VAL A 270 -8.95 -10.83 9.71
N GLY A 271 -8.65 -10.56 10.99
CA GLY A 271 -7.29 -10.55 11.54
C GLY A 271 -6.86 -11.86 12.21
N ASP A 272 -7.45 -12.99 11.84
CA ASP A 272 -7.08 -14.30 12.36
C ASP A 272 -5.88 -14.88 11.60
N LEU A 273 -4.88 -15.39 12.32
CA LEU A 273 -3.68 -16.00 11.71
C LEU A 273 -4.00 -17.18 10.79
N GLU A 274 -5.10 -17.90 11.02
CA GLU A 274 -5.53 -18.99 10.14
C GLU A 274 -5.89 -18.51 8.72
N GLU A 275 -6.26 -17.25 8.54
CA GLU A 275 -6.50 -16.66 7.20
C GLU A 275 -5.29 -16.83 6.28
N ILE A 276 -4.06 -16.77 6.81
CA ILE A 276 -2.82 -16.89 6.03
C ILE A 276 -2.70 -18.26 5.38
N SER A 277 -2.79 -19.32 6.19
CA SER A 277 -2.65 -20.69 5.68
C SER A 277 -3.78 -21.08 4.74
N ARG A 278 -5.01 -20.72 5.09
CA ARG A 278 -6.19 -20.95 4.25
C ARG A 278 -6.10 -20.21 2.91
N LEU A 279 -5.65 -18.94 2.93
CA LEU A 279 -5.45 -18.21 1.69
C LEU A 279 -4.33 -18.81 0.85
N ALA A 280 -3.21 -19.18 1.44
CA ALA A 280 -2.08 -19.80 0.74
C ALA A 280 -2.50 -21.10 0.00
N GLU A 281 -3.31 -21.95 0.62
CA GLU A 281 -3.88 -23.15 0.00
C GLU A 281 -4.75 -22.84 -1.23
N ILE A 282 -5.39 -21.66 -1.26
CA ILE A 282 -6.27 -21.26 -2.36
C ILE A 282 -5.48 -20.68 -3.55
N VAL A 283 -4.41 -19.89 -3.27
CA VAL A 283 -3.80 -19.04 -4.30
C VAL A 283 -2.33 -19.33 -4.62
N LEU A 284 -1.64 -20.13 -3.79
CA LEU A 284 -0.23 -20.49 -3.98
C LEU A 284 -0.02 -21.97 -4.31
N SER A 285 -1.09 -22.76 -4.33
CA SER A 285 -1.07 -24.22 -4.65
C SER A 285 -0.93 -24.51 -6.15
#